data_cf3acc435b3e3bdff4390efea5b44a9c
#
_entry.id   cf3acc435b3e3bdff4390efea5b44a9c
#
_cell.length_a   1.000
_cell.length_b   1.000
_cell.length_c   1.000
_cell.angle_alpha   90.00
_cell.angle_beta   90.00
_cell.angle_gamma   90.00
#
_symmetry.space_group_name_H-M   'P 1'
#
loop_
_entity.id
_entity.type
_entity.pdbx_description
1 polymer ?
#
loop_
_entity_poly.entity_id
_entity_poly.type
_entity_poly.pdbx_seq_one_letter_code
_entity_poly.pdbx_strand_id
1 'polypeptide(L)'
;MKYFGLILFVLSIVAGPICAQEKGPITNLPMPRFVSLKATEANARRGPSLSHRIDWVFKRKHMPLEIYAEYGNWRRVRDIDGAGGWVHYSLLSEVRSAIVLQDMQPMFSQPDTDSLVVARFEKTAIANLEKCSIEWCQLRAGGFKGWLPKSTLWGVYADEIKE
;
A
#
# COMPACT_ATOMS: atom_id res chain seq x y z
N MET A 1 -24.95 29.26 -59.10
CA MET A 1 -25.04 27.96 -58.42
C MET A 1 -23.85 27.92 -57.44
N LYS A 2 -24.11 28.06 -56.13
CA LYS A 2 -23.07 28.04 -55.06
C LYS A 2 -23.20 26.72 -54.33
N TYR A 3 -22.20 25.86 -54.48
CA TYR A 3 -22.12 24.59 -53.68
C TYR A 3 -21.56 24.90 -52.32
N PHE A 4 -22.34 24.76 -51.27
CA PHE A 4 -21.97 24.88 -49.87
C PHE A 4 -21.53 23.46 -49.40
N GLY A 5 -20.21 23.26 -49.33
CA GLY A 5 -19.63 21.98 -48.85
C GLY A 5 -19.75 21.89 -47.33
N LEU A 6 -20.55 20.93 -46.87
CA LEU A 6 -20.67 20.59 -45.43
C LEU A 6 -19.48 19.74 -45.02
N ILE A 7 -18.55 20.31 -44.27
CA ILE A 7 -17.42 19.55 -43.68
C ILE A 7 -17.90 18.88 -42.39
N LEU A 8 -18.08 17.57 -42.48
CA LEU A 8 -18.40 16.72 -41.32
C LEU A 8 -17.15 16.50 -40.48
N PHE A 9 -17.04 17.14 -39.30
CA PHE A 9 -15.95 16.94 -38.35
C PHE A 9 -16.23 15.67 -37.54
N VAL A 10 -15.57 14.55 -37.89
CA VAL A 10 -15.65 13.29 -37.13
C VAL A 10 -14.79 13.43 -35.89
N LEU A 11 -15.42 13.62 -34.74
CA LEU A 11 -14.75 13.64 -33.43
C LEU A 11 -14.42 12.19 -33.03
N SER A 12 -13.19 11.77 -33.26
CA SER A 12 -12.69 10.45 -32.81
C SER A 12 -12.49 10.46 -31.31
N ILE A 13 -13.41 9.84 -30.55
CA ILE A 13 -13.24 9.61 -29.11
C ILE A 13 -12.24 8.47 -28.95
N VAL A 14 -11.01 8.79 -28.56
CA VAL A 14 -10.00 7.83 -28.15
C VAL A 14 -10.34 7.35 -26.73
N ALA A 15 -11.07 6.23 -26.64
CA ALA A 15 -11.26 5.54 -25.37
C ALA A 15 -9.92 4.89 -24.95
N GLY A 16 -9.24 5.51 -23.97
CA GLY A 16 -8.08 4.89 -23.34
C GLY A 16 -8.48 3.59 -22.64
N PRO A 17 -7.55 2.61 -22.49
CA PRO A 17 -7.83 1.38 -21.76
C PRO A 17 -8.15 1.71 -20.29
N ILE A 18 -9.38 1.42 -19.87
CA ILE A 18 -9.75 1.41 -18.46
C ILE A 18 -9.07 0.17 -17.89
N CYS A 19 -7.94 0.34 -17.18
CA CYS A 19 -7.29 -0.73 -16.44
C CYS A 19 -8.22 -1.08 -15.26
N ALA A 20 -9.07 -2.08 -15.44
CA ALA A 20 -9.89 -2.61 -14.34
C ALA A 20 -8.96 -3.22 -13.30
N GLN A 21 -9.00 -2.73 -12.06
CA GLN A 21 -8.22 -3.27 -10.95
C GLN A 21 -8.63 -4.73 -10.71
N GLU A 22 -7.67 -5.65 -10.78
CA GLU A 22 -7.90 -7.07 -10.55
C GLU A 22 -8.39 -7.30 -9.11
N LYS A 23 -9.35 -8.21 -8.92
CA LYS A 23 -9.88 -8.58 -7.61
C LYS A 23 -9.41 -9.97 -7.20
N GLY A 24 -9.16 -10.12 -5.90
CA GLY A 24 -8.77 -11.39 -5.32
C GLY A 24 -9.86 -12.46 -5.46
N PRO A 25 -9.52 -13.67 -5.92
CA PRO A 25 -10.49 -14.73 -6.17
C PRO A 25 -11.17 -15.25 -4.91
N ILE A 26 -10.64 -14.98 -3.73
CA ILE A 26 -11.18 -15.45 -2.45
C ILE A 26 -11.91 -14.35 -1.70
N THR A 27 -11.31 -13.16 -1.60
CA THR A 27 -11.87 -12.05 -0.82
C THR A 27 -12.69 -11.07 -1.65
N ASN A 28 -12.57 -11.10 -2.96
CA ASN A 28 -13.13 -10.11 -3.90
C ASN A 28 -12.64 -8.66 -3.62
N LEU A 29 -11.56 -8.51 -2.85
CA LEU A 29 -10.90 -7.24 -2.59
C LEU A 29 -9.92 -6.89 -3.72
N PRO A 30 -9.62 -5.60 -3.94
CA PRO A 30 -8.62 -5.18 -4.92
C PRO A 30 -7.28 -5.87 -4.72
N MET A 31 -6.60 -6.23 -5.82
CA MET A 31 -5.22 -6.72 -5.82
C MET A 31 -4.38 -5.97 -6.85
N PRO A 32 -3.11 -5.67 -6.50
CA PRO A 32 -2.48 -5.89 -5.21
C PRO A 32 -3.08 -4.97 -4.12
N ARG A 33 -2.87 -5.30 -2.83
CA ARG A 33 -3.26 -4.45 -1.71
C ARG A 33 -2.33 -4.59 -0.52
N PHE A 34 -2.22 -3.54 0.28
CA PHE A 34 -1.44 -3.54 1.52
C PHE A 34 -2.26 -4.00 2.72
N VAL A 35 -1.61 -4.78 3.57
CA VAL A 35 -2.06 -5.22 4.90
C VAL A 35 -0.90 -5.05 5.88
N SER A 36 -1.12 -5.34 7.16
CA SER A 36 -0.02 -5.40 8.12
C SER A 36 0.11 -6.78 8.78
N LEU A 37 1.30 -7.07 9.29
CA LEU A 37 1.53 -8.27 10.07
C LEU A 37 0.87 -8.11 11.45
N LYS A 38 -0.08 -9.00 11.77
CA LYS A 38 -0.78 -9.02 13.07
C LYS A 38 0.08 -9.67 14.16
N ALA A 39 0.75 -10.75 13.79
CA ALA A 39 1.62 -11.51 14.68
C ALA A 39 2.99 -10.84 14.86
N THR A 40 3.70 -11.21 15.91
CA THR A 40 5.10 -10.81 16.12
C THR A 40 6.06 -11.56 15.20
N GLU A 41 5.64 -12.76 14.75
CA GLU A 41 6.38 -13.60 13.80
C GLU A 41 5.40 -14.30 12.86
N ALA A 42 5.76 -14.41 11.58
CA ALA A 42 4.99 -15.16 10.58
C ALA A 42 5.90 -15.84 9.57
N ASN A 43 5.65 -17.14 9.39
CA ASN A 43 6.31 -17.94 8.38
C ASN A 43 5.69 -17.69 6.99
N ALA A 44 6.52 -17.29 6.05
CA ALA A 44 6.19 -17.22 4.64
C ALA A 44 6.70 -18.48 3.92
N ARG A 45 5.79 -19.22 3.32
CA ARG A 45 6.05 -20.54 2.75
C ARG A 45 6.11 -20.47 1.24
N ARG A 46 6.75 -21.46 0.65
CA ARG A 46 6.86 -21.60 -0.82
C ARG A 46 5.50 -21.80 -1.50
N GLY A 47 4.55 -22.41 -0.82
CA GLY A 47 3.21 -22.69 -1.33
C GLY A 47 2.13 -22.58 -0.25
N PRO A 48 0.86 -22.60 -0.66
CA PRO A 48 -0.29 -22.31 0.19
C PRO A 48 -0.74 -23.53 1.02
N SER A 49 0.17 -24.11 1.81
CA SER A 49 -0.14 -25.13 2.81
C SER A 49 0.94 -25.22 3.88
N LEU A 50 0.63 -25.86 5.01
CA LEU A 50 1.60 -26.11 6.10
C LEU A 50 2.71 -27.10 5.72
N SER A 51 2.50 -27.94 4.70
CA SER A 51 3.50 -28.92 4.22
C SER A 51 4.61 -28.27 3.38
N HIS A 52 4.41 -27.06 2.87
CA HIS A 52 5.45 -26.34 2.14
C HIS A 52 6.51 -25.80 3.08
N ARG A 53 7.77 -25.85 2.62
CA ARG A 53 8.89 -25.31 3.38
C ARG A 53 8.73 -23.80 3.60
N ILE A 54 9.31 -23.33 4.68
CA ILE A 54 9.42 -21.92 5.02
C ILE A 54 10.61 -21.34 4.22
N ASP A 55 10.35 -20.33 3.41
CA ASP A 55 11.38 -19.63 2.64
C ASP A 55 11.79 -18.32 3.31
N TRP A 56 10.89 -17.71 4.11
CA TRP A 56 11.13 -16.46 4.83
C TRP A 56 10.39 -16.41 6.15
N VAL A 57 10.88 -15.62 7.11
CA VAL A 57 10.24 -15.38 8.41
C VAL A 57 10.17 -13.89 8.68
N PHE A 58 8.97 -13.36 8.74
CA PHE A 58 8.72 -11.98 9.17
C PHE A 58 8.72 -11.89 10.69
N LYS A 59 9.43 -10.90 11.27
CA LYS A 59 9.58 -10.77 12.74
C LYS A 59 9.18 -9.41 13.31
N ARG A 60 8.56 -8.54 12.52
CA ARG A 60 8.17 -7.20 12.96
C ARG A 60 6.65 -7.05 12.94
N LYS A 61 6.03 -7.01 14.14
CA LYS A 61 4.61 -6.71 14.27
C LYS A 61 4.27 -5.37 13.60
N HIS A 62 3.10 -5.29 12.99
CA HIS A 62 2.62 -4.15 12.20
C HIS A 62 3.43 -3.83 10.94
N MET A 63 4.40 -4.66 10.56
CA MET A 63 5.10 -4.51 9.29
C MET A 63 4.09 -4.50 8.14
N PRO A 64 4.10 -3.49 7.25
CA PRO A 64 3.28 -3.54 6.05
C PRO A 64 3.76 -4.66 5.13
N LEU A 65 2.81 -5.31 4.46
CA LEU A 65 3.02 -6.36 3.49
C LEU A 65 2.07 -6.16 2.32
N GLU A 66 2.51 -6.40 1.11
CA GLU A 66 1.66 -6.32 -0.07
C GLU A 66 1.17 -7.71 -0.46
N ILE A 67 -0.16 -7.92 -0.46
CA ILE A 67 -0.79 -9.13 -0.98
C ILE A 67 -0.92 -8.99 -2.49
N TYR A 68 -0.45 -10.00 -3.24
CA TYR A 68 -0.55 -10.03 -4.70
C TYR A 68 -1.11 -11.35 -5.27
N ALA A 69 -1.44 -12.33 -4.40
CA ALA A 69 -2.21 -13.52 -4.77
C ALA A 69 -2.95 -14.09 -3.57
N GLU A 70 -4.03 -14.83 -3.84
CA GLU A 70 -4.87 -15.50 -2.85
C GLU A 70 -5.13 -16.95 -3.24
N TYR A 71 -5.14 -17.86 -2.25
CA TYR A 71 -5.56 -19.23 -2.40
C TYR A 71 -6.11 -19.78 -1.07
N GLY A 72 -7.39 -20.08 -1.00
CA GLY A 72 -8.04 -20.52 0.24
C GLY A 72 -7.74 -19.58 1.42
N ASN A 73 -7.17 -20.12 2.49
CA ASN A 73 -6.77 -19.36 3.68
C ASN A 73 -5.39 -18.70 3.57
N TRP A 74 -4.75 -18.74 2.41
CA TRP A 74 -3.40 -18.26 2.23
C TRP A 74 -3.38 -16.99 1.38
N ARG A 75 -2.45 -16.09 1.72
CA ARG A 75 -2.16 -14.85 0.97
C ARG A 75 -0.69 -14.86 0.58
N ARG A 76 -0.40 -14.67 -0.69
CA ARG A 76 0.97 -14.50 -1.15
C ARG A 76 1.36 -13.05 -0.96
N VAL A 77 2.37 -12.83 -0.11
CA VAL A 77 2.79 -11.50 0.32
C VAL A 77 4.24 -11.25 -0.02
N ARG A 78 4.60 -9.97 -0.14
CA ARG A 78 5.98 -9.50 -0.20
C ARG A 78 6.16 -8.27 0.67
N ASP A 79 7.39 -8.07 1.15
CA ASP A 79 7.82 -6.86 1.82
C ASP A 79 8.42 -5.85 0.82
N ILE A 80 8.99 -4.76 1.35
CA ILE A 80 9.63 -3.70 0.56
C ILE A 80 10.80 -4.19 -0.29
N ASP A 81 11.52 -5.21 0.16
CA ASP A 81 12.67 -5.80 -0.53
C ASP A 81 12.26 -6.94 -1.48
N GLY A 82 10.95 -7.23 -1.58
CA GLY A 82 10.39 -8.30 -2.38
C GLY A 82 10.48 -9.68 -1.74
N ALA A 83 10.99 -9.78 -0.51
CA ALA A 83 11.02 -11.04 0.23
C ALA A 83 9.63 -11.42 0.72
N GLY A 84 9.30 -12.72 0.73
CA GLY A 84 8.00 -13.18 1.18
C GLY A 84 7.64 -14.59 0.73
N GLY A 85 6.34 -14.79 0.54
CA GLY A 85 5.75 -16.10 0.20
C GLY A 85 4.31 -16.19 0.68
N TRP A 86 3.83 -17.41 0.88
CA TRP A 86 2.47 -17.69 1.34
C TRP A 86 2.37 -17.62 2.87
N VAL A 87 1.55 -16.73 3.37
CA VAL A 87 1.25 -16.51 4.79
C VAL A 87 -0.22 -16.81 5.04
N HIS A 88 -0.54 -17.46 6.15
CA HIS A 88 -1.93 -17.71 6.53
C HIS A 88 -2.62 -16.41 6.91
N TYR A 89 -3.85 -16.17 6.44
CA TYR A 89 -4.56 -14.90 6.58
C TYR A 89 -4.74 -14.47 8.04
N SER A 90 -4.85 -15.41 8.99
CA SER A 90 -5.03 -15.10 10.42
C SER A 90 -3.84 -14.36 11.05
N LEU A 91 -2.66 -14.39 10.40
CA LEU A 91 -1.45 -13.68 10.82
C LEU A 91 -1.38 -12.25 10.25
N LEU A 92 -2.33 -11.87 9.41
CA LEU A 92 -2.45 -10.57 8.76
C LEU A 92 -3.59 -9.74 9.37
N SER A 93 -3.52 -8.43 9.19
CA SER A 93 -4.50 -7.46 9.68
C SER A 93 -4.78 -6.42 8.61
N GLU A 94 -6.05 -6.02 8.48
CA GLU A 94 -6.47 -4.89 7.64
C GLU A 94 -6.08 -3.51 8.23
N VAL A 95 -5.58 -3.47 9.47
CA VAL A 95 -5.01 -2.23 10.04
C VAL A 95 -3.80 -1.85 9.21
N ARG A 96 -3.88 -0.68 8.58
CA ARG A 96 -2.84 -0.21 7.66
C ARG A 96 -1.66 0.39 8.41
N SER A 97 -0.49 0.16 7.89
CA SER A 97 0.76 0.75 8.34
C SER A 97 1.65 1.11 7.17
N ALA A 98 2.66 1.92 7.42
CA ALA A 98 3.67 2.28 6.44
C ALA A 98 5.08 2.23 7.05
N ILE A 99 6.07 1.97 6.21
CA ILE A 99 7.51 2.08 6.54
C ILE A 99 8.01 3.43 6.04
N VAL A 100 8.77 4.12 6.88
CA VAL A 100 9.46 5.37 6.53
C VAL A 100 10.75 5.04 5.77
N LEU A 101 10.92 5.64 4.58
CA LEU A 101 12.00 5.33 3.65
C LEU A 101 13.28 6.14 3.89
N GLN A 102 13.15 7.30 4.52
CA GLN A 102 14.24 8.25 4.73
C GLN A 102 14.60 8.33 6.20
N ASP A 103 15.89 8.53 6.48
CA ASP A 103 16.34 8.76 7.85
C ASP A 103 16.03 10.19 8.30
N MET A 104 15.79 10.36 9.61
CA MET A 104 15.43 11.65 10.22
C MET A 104 14.24 12.35 9.53
N GLN A 105 13.34 11.56 8.91
CA GLN A 105 12.17 12.07 8.19
C GLN A 105 11.27 12.89 9.12
N PRO A 106 11.03 14.18 8.84
CA PRO A 106 10.16 14.99 9.67
C PRO A 106 8.70 14.59 9.51
N MET A 107 8.00 14.53 10.64
CA MET A 107 6.56 14.46 10.74
C MET A 107 6.03 15.86 11.02
N PHE A 108 5.11 16.33 10.20
CA PHE A 108 4.56 17.67 10.25
C PHE A 108 3.19 17.72 10.96
N SER A 109 2.87 18.83 11.62
CA SER A 109 1.56 19.01 12.28
C SER A 109 0.41 19.14 11.27
N GLN A 110 0.68 19.62 10.05
CA GLN A 110 -0.25 19.78 8.93
C GLN A 110 0.37 19.18 7.66
N PRO A 111 -0.40 18.90 6.61
CA PRO A 111 0.12 18.43 5.32
C PRO A 111 0.81 19.55 4.53
N ASP A 112 1.83 20.13 5.13
CA ASP A 112 2.60 21.26 4.64
C ASP A 112 4.00 21.20 5.26
N THR A 113 5.04 21.36 4.43
CA THR A 113 6.46 21.36 4.85
C THR A 113 6.86 22.56 5.70
N ASP A 114 6.11 23.64 5.64
CA ASP A 114 6.36 24.87 6.44
C ASP A 114 5.69 24.80 7.81
N SER A 115 4.89 23.76 8.08
CA SER A 115 4.25 23.57 9.37
C SER A 115 5.21 23.02 10.44
N LEU A 116 4.79 23.06 11.70
CA LEU A 116 5.59 22.60 12.83
C LEU A 116 5.98 21.12 12.68
N VAL A 117 7.26 20.80 12.86
CA VAL A 117 7.75 19.42 12.98
C VAL A 117 7.44 18.90 14.38
N VAL A 118 6.59 17.87 14.48
CA VAL A 118 6.14 17.29 15.76
C VAL A 118 6.97 16.09 16.20
N ALA A 119 7.64 15.41 15.25
CA ALA A 119 8.53 14.29 15.49
C ALA A 119 9.46 14.08 14.30
N ARG A 120 10.48 13.22 14.47
CA ARG A 120 11.31 12.72 13.38
C ARG A 120 11.36 11.21 13.44
N PHE A 121 11.31 10.57 12.27
CA PHE A 121 11.40 9.13 12.14
C PHE A 121 12.79 8.70 11.66
N GLU A 122 13.29 7.62 12.22
CA GLU A 122 14.40 6.88 11.65
C GLU A 122 13.94 6.11 10.40
N LYS A 123 14.88 5.86 9.50
CA LYS A 123 14.65 4.98 8.35
C LYS A 123 14.16 3.60 8.84
N THR A 124 13.23 3.01 8.11
CA THR A 124 12.57 1.74 8.41
C THR A 124 11.62 1.74 9.61
N ALA A 125 11.38 2.90 10.25
CA ALA A 125 10.35 3.00 11.28
C ALA A 125 8.97 2.62 10.71
N ILE A 126 8.18 1.91 11.51
CA ILE A 126 6.81 1.52 11.16
C ILE A 126 5.84 2.42 11.92
N ALA A 127 4.88 3.00 11.20
CA ALA A 127 3.83 3.82 11.77
C ALA A 127 2.45 3.37 11.27
N ASN A 128 1.43 3.51 12.10
CA ASN A 128 0.04 3.26 11.71
C ASN A 128 -0.42 4.33 10.73
N LEU A 129 -1.03 3.91 9.62
CA LEU A 129 -1.57 4.77 8.58
C LEU A 129 -3.02 5.09 8.88
N GLU A 130 -3.32 6.36 9.17
CA GLU A 130 -4.68 6.80 9.49
C GLU A 130 -5.42 7.32 8.26
N LYS A 131 -4.86 8.31 7.58
CA LYS A 131 -5.46 8.95 6.40
C LYS A 131 -4.41 9.21 5.34
N CYS A 132 -4.84 9.27 4.07
CA CYS A 132 -3.99 9.70 2.95
C CYS A 132 -4.79 10.59 1.99
N SER A 133 -4.21 11.73 1.65
CA SER A 133 -4.54 12.51 0.46
C SER A 133 -3.69 12.07 -0.73
N ILE A 134 -3.69 12.81 -1.81
CA ILE A 134 -2.85 12.52 -2.98
C ILE A 134 -1.36 12.58 -2.64
N GLU A 135 -0.92 13.60 -1.88
CA GLU A 135 0.50 13.86 -1.63
C GLU A 135 0.94 13.53 -0.20
N TRP A 136 0.03 13.48 0.76
CA TRP A 136 0.33 13.37 2.18
C TRP A 136 -0.41 12.24 2.85
N CYS A 137 0.24 11.59 3.83
CA CYS A 137 -0.41 10.64 4.72
C CYS A 137 -0.27 11.05 6.19
N GLN A 138 -1.35 10.89 6.93
CA GLN A 138 -1.36 11.06 8.38
C GLN A 138 -1.01 9.74 9.04
N LEU A 139 0.01 9.77 9.88
CA LEU A 139 0.53 8.61 10.58
C LEU A 139 0.50 8.80 12.08
N ARG A 140 0.50 7.66 12.80
CA ARG A 140 0.61 7.63 14.26
C ARG A 140 1.67 6.63 14.68
N ALA A 141 2.63 7.07 15.50
CA ALA A 141 3.63 6.20 16.14
C ALA A 141 4.20 6.86 17.41
N GLY A 142 4.57 6.08 18.41
CA GLY A 142 5.25 6.56 19.62
C GLY A 142 4.48 7.64 20.40
N GLY A 143 3.15 7.67 20.29
CA GLY A 143 2.32 8.72 20.91
C GLY A 143 2.19 9.99 20.06
N PHE A 144 2.92 10.13 18.98
CA PHE A 144 2.84 11.26 18.05
C PHE A 144 1.89 10.96 16.91
N LYS A 145 1.25 12.01 16.41
CA LYS A 145 0.38 12.00 15.23
C LYS A 145 0.72 13.20 14.36
N GLY A 146 0.85 12.97 13.05
CA GLY A 146 1.16 14.05 12.12
C GLY A 146 1.22 13.53 10.68
N TRP A 147 1.72 14.36 9.79
CA TRP A 147 1.70 14.18 8.36
C TRP A 147 3.09 13.99 7.78
N LEU A 148 3.22 13.03 6.85
CA LEU A 148 4.42 12.80 6.06
C LEU A 148 4.07 12.86 4.57
N PRO A 149 5.00 13.34 3.71
CA PRO A 149 4.84 13.20 2.26
C PRO A 149 4.71 11.71 1.89
N LYS A 150 3.72 11.38 1.07
CA LYS A 150 3.44 10.00 0.66
C LYS A 150 4.65 9.37 -0.06
N SER A 151 5.42 10.14 -0.80
CA SER A 151 6.63 9.71 -1.49
C SER A 151 7.74 9.20 -0.57
N THR A 152 7.68 9.49 0.74
CA THR A 152 8.64 9.03 1.75
C THR A 152 8.20 7.75 2.46
N LEU A 153 7.14 7.11 1.98
CA LEU A 153 6.49 5.96 2.62
C LEU A 153 6.42 4.76 1.69
N TRP A 154 6.54 3.56 2.26
CA TRP A 154 6.15 2.30 1.63
C TRP A 154 5.00 1.67 2.43
N GLY A 155 4.04 1.08 1.77
CA GLY A 155 2.83 0.54 2.39
C GLY A 155 1.55 1.30 1.98
N VAL A 156 1.68 2.24 1.03
CA VAL A 156 0.60 3.01 0.44
C VAL A 156 0.89 3.23 -1.05
N TYR A 157 -0.12 3.17 -1.92
CA TYR A 157 0.03 3.47 -3.35
C TYR A 157 0.02 4.98 -3.61
N ALA A 158 0.67 5.40 -4.69
CA ALA A 158 0.81 6.82 -5.04
C ALA A 158 -0.55 7.52 -5.25
N ASP A 159 -1.51 6.81 -5.85
CA ASP A 159 -2.87 7.27 -6.14
C ASP A 159 -3.89 6.95 -5.03
N GLU A 160 -3.48 6.22 -3.99
CA GLU A 160 -4.37 5.81 -2.92
C GLU A 160 -4.85 7.00 -2.07
N ILE A 161 -6.16 7.13 -1.92
CA ILE A 161 -6.81 8.05 -0.97
C ILE A 161 -7.42 7.20 0.13
N LYS A 162 -7.20 7.59 1.39
CA LYS A 162 -7.73 6.92 2.57
C LYS A 162 -8.31 7.97 3.53
N GLU A 163 -9.59 7.86 3.82
CA GLU A 163 -10.31 8.69 4.80
C GLU A 163 -10.23 8.13 6.23
#